data_01e2899d403903f11a4b65c968f265f8
#
_entry.id   01e2899d403903f11a4b65c968f265f8
#
_cell.length_a   1.000
_cell.length_b   1.000
_cell.length_c   1.000
_cell.angle_alpha   90.00
_cell.angle_beta   90.00
_cell.angle_gamma   90.00
#
_symmetry.space_group_name_H-M   'P 1'
#
loop_
_entity.id
_entity.type
_entity.pdbx_description
1 polymer ?
#
loop_
_entity_poly.entity_id
_entity_poly.type
_entity_poly.pdbx_seq_one_letter_code
_entity_poly.pdbx_strand_id
1 'polypeptide(L)'
;MKVIREINDFPQLSYPVVTSGTFDGVHIGHQKILKRVQECARQNNGKSVVITYWPHPRLVLFPEDNDLMLLSTIEERIEHLRDFGIDYLLIVPFTKEFARTSSRKFITDVLVRTINTKVLVIGYDHRFGKNREGSFENLKARSAQYGFEVEEIPRQDIDDIGVSSTKIRRALEDGDVETANRYLGRYYTLTSAVVEGNKLGRTIGYPTANLAHPANHKLIPANGVYAVWVRLGEATYGGMMNIGLRPTVDGKQMTLEVHILEFDQEIYGQSLTVEFVKLLRKEQKFDGLDALKAQLVKDKEEIQQVLRLQ
;
A
#
# COMPACT_ATOMS: atom_id res chain seq x y z
N MET A 1 5.88 8.66 13.94
CA MET A 1 6.87 8.54 12.82
C MET A 1 7.16 9.91 12.23
N LYS A 2 8.43 10.28 12.09
CA LYS A 2 8.85 11.50 11.36
C LYS A 2 9.14 11.15 9.91
N VAL A 3 8.51 11.85 8.96
CA VAL A 3 8.71 11.65 7.51
C VAL A 3 9.67 12.69 6.99
N ILE A 4 10.69 12.27 6.25
CA ILE A 4 11.75 13.11 5.68
C ILE A 4 11.77 12.85 4.17
N ARG A 5 11.73 13.92 3.37
CA ARG A 5 11.68 13.85 1.91
C ARG A 5 12.98 14.28 1.23
N GLU A 6 13.84 14.97 1.98
CA GLU A 6 15.15 15.40 1.50
C GLU A 6 16.25 14.71 2.32
N ILE A 7 17.21 14.08 1.64
CA ILE A 7 18.29 13.31 2.30
C ILE A 7 19.07 14.19 3.27
N ASN A 8 19.31 15.45 2.89
CA ASN A 8 20.12 16.40 3.68
C ASN A 8 19.41 16.86 4.95
N ASP A 9 18.08 16.70 5.04
CA ASP A 9 17.28 17.09 6.22
C ASP A 9 17.20 15.97 7.26
N PHE A 10 17.91 14.86 7.04
CA PHE A 10 17.87 13.74 7.97
C PHE A 10 18.56 14.11 9.30
N PRO A 11 17.89 13.96 10.46
CA PRO A 11 18.46 14.37 11.74
C PRO A 11 19.56 13.41 12.19
N GLN A 12 20.49 13.91 13.01
CA GLN A 12 21.44 13.06 13.69
C GLN A 12 20.75 12.21 14.77
N LEU A 13 20.97 10.90 14.70
CA LEU A 13 20.41 9.93 15.65
C LEU A 13 21.54 9.22 16.39
N SER A 14 21.31 8.86 17.66
CA SER A 14 22.32 8.18 18.48
C SER A 14 22.62 6.76 17.98
N TYR A 15 21.60 5.98 17.65
CA TYR A 15 21.73 4.60 17.20
C TYR A 15 20.64 4.27 16.16
N PRO A 16 20.82 4.67 14.88
CA PRO A 16 19.85 4.34 13.85
C PRO A 16 20.02 2.90 13.38
N VAL A 17 18.91 2.13 13.47
CA VAL A 17 18.75 0.81 12.87
C VAL A 17 17.93 0.95 11.62
N VAL A 18 18.51 0.60 10.48
CA VAL A 18 18.02 0.98 9.16
C VAL A 18 17.58 -0.24 8.36
N THR A 19 16.53 -0.09 7.59
CA THR A 19 16.22 -0.98 6.47
C THR A 19 15.88 -0.15 5.24
N SER A 20 16.01 -0.76 4.06
CA SER A 20 15.78 -0.08 2.78
C SER A 20 14.98 -0.98 1.84
N GLY A 21 14.00 -0.42 1.16
CA GLY A 21 13.18 -1.16 0.20
C GLY A 21 12.02 -0.34 -0.34
N THR A 22 11.29 -0.90 -1.32
CA THR A 22 10.10 -0.25 -1.86
C THR A 22 8.93 -0.31 -0.89
N PHE A 23 8.85 -1.34 -0.09
CA PHE A 23 7.78 -1.60 0.90
C PHE A 23 6.37 -1.43 0.32
N ASP A 24 6.19 -1.78 -0.96
CA ASP A 24 4.89 -1.66 -1.62
C ASP A 24 3.88 -2.61 -0.97
N GLY A 25 2.83 -2.02 -0.39
CA GLY A 25 1.80 -2.70 0.36
C GLY A 25 2.18 -3.07 1.80
N VAL A 26 3.42 -2.89 2.28
CA VAL A 26 3.87 -3.22 3.66
C VAL A 26 3.30 -4.57 4.14
N HIS A 27 3.39 -5.61 3.31
CA HIS A 27 2.84 -6.94 3.56
C HIS A 27 3.57 -7.69 4.69
N ILE A 28 3.02 -8.81 5.16
CA ILE A 28 3.55 -9.55 6.32
C ILE A 28 5.03 -9.95 6.19
N GLY A 29 5.52 -10.19 4.96
CA GLY A 29 6.96 -10.38 4.72
C GLY A 29 7.79 -9.11 5.01
N HIS A 30 7.31 -7.94 4.60
CA HIS A 30 7.93 -6.67 4.98
C HIS A 30 7.85 -6.42 6.49
N GLN A 31 6.71 -6.75 7.12
CA GLN A 31 6.50 -6.55 8.55
C GLN A 31 7.49 -7.35 9.42
N LYS A 32 7.93 -8.53 8.97
CA LYS A 32 9.01 -9.26 9.66
C LYS A 32 10.31 -8.46 9.71
N ILE A 33 10.72 -7.88 8.57
CA ILE A 33 11.91 -7.04 8.50
C ILE A 33 11.76 -5.82 9.42
N LEU A 34 10.60 -5.13 9.33
CA LEU A 34 10.31 -3.96 10.14
C LEU A 34 10.29 -4.26 11.64
N LYS A 35 9.72 -5.41 12.03
CA LYS A 35 9.72 -5.88 13.42
C LYS A 35 11.16 -6.08 13.92
N ARG A 36 12.02 -6.70 13.13
CA ARG A 36 13.42 -6.89 13.51
C ARG A 36 14.17 -5.57 13.66
N VAL A 37 13.94 -4.62 12.75
CA VAL A 37 14.48 -3.25 12.87
C VAL A 37 14.08 -2.60 14.20
N GLN A 38 12.81 -2.72 14.58
CA GLN A 38 12.31 -2.18 15.86
C GLN A 38 12.93 -2.89 17.08
N GLU A 39 13.05 -4.20 17.01
CA GLU A 39 13.67 -5.00 18.09
C GLU A 39 15.12 -4.59 18.32
N CYS A 40 15.92 -4.53 17.23
CA CYS A 40 17.31 -4.07 17.30
C CYS A 40 17.41 -2.62 17.81
N ALA A 41 16.54 -1.74 17.36
CA ALA A 41 16.52 -0.36 17.82
C ALA A 41 16.23 -0.27 19.32
N ARG A 42 15.20 -0.97 19.82
CA ARG A 42 14.85 -0.99 21.26
C ARG A 42 15.99 -1.55 22.13
N GLN A 43 16.62 -2.66 21.72
CA GLN A 43 17.74 -3.29 22.45
C GLN A 43 18.93 -2.34 22.64
N ASN A 44 19.10 -1.37 21.75
CA ASN A 44 20.22 -0.44 21.77
C ASN A 44 19.81 1.01 22.11
N ASN A 45 18.61 1.22 22.66
CA ASN A 45 18.05 2.55 22.91
C ASN A 45 18.12 3.47 21.67
N GLY A 46 18.00 2.85 20.48
CA GLY A 46 18.13 3.51 19.19
C GLY A 46 16.80 3.88 18.55
N LYS A 47 16.83 4.14 17.25
CA LYS A 47 15.67 4.52 16.43
C LYS A 47 15.55 3.64 15.19
N SER A 48 14.32 3.23 14.91
CA SER A 48 13.97 2.50 13.69
C SER A 48 13.85 3.46 12.52
N VAL A 49 14.56 3.16 11.43
CA VAL A 49 14.61 3.98 10.21
C VAL A 49 14.28 3.12 8.99
N VAL A 50 13.30 3.56 8.22
CA VAL A 50 12.97 2.96 6.92
C VAL A 50 13.37 3.92 5.82
N ILE A 51 14.12 3.43 4.84
CA ILE A 51 14.38 4.13 3.58
C ILE A 51 13.46 3.53 2.52
N THR A 52 12.62 4.37 1.90
CA THR A 52 11.81 3.96 0.76
C THR A 52 12.04 4.88 -0.43
N TYR A 53 11.58 4.46 -1.59
CA TYR A 53 11.81 5.14 -2.86
C TYR A 53 10.49 5.58 -3.48
N TRP A 54 10.44 6.83 -3.99
CA TRP A 54 9.28 7.34 -4.70
C TRP A 54 9.70 8.32 -5.81
N PRO A 55 9.17 8.19 -7.05
CA PRO A 55 8.29 7.11 -7.54
C PRO A 55 8.89 5.71 -7.40
N HIS A 56 8.07 4.69 -7.59
CA HIS A 56 8.55 3.28 -7.51
C HIS A 56 9.66 3.04 -8.56
N PRO A 57 10.80 2.41 -8.20
CA PRO A 57 11.95 2.26 -9.10
C PRO A 57 11.62 1.66 -10.47
N ARG A 58 10.73 0.66 -10.52
CA ARG A 58 10.34 0.02 -11.79
C ARG A 58 9.64 0.98 -12.75
N LEU A 59 8.81 1.90 -12.24
CA LEU A 59 8.11 2.89 -13.06
C LEU A 59 9.05 3.91 -13.70
N VAL A 60 10.20 4.19 -13.05
CA VAL A 60 11.22 5.13 -13.56
C VAL A 60 12.18 4.45 -14.53
N LEU A 61 12.56 3.19 -14.22
CA LEU A 61 13.54 2.45 -15.02
C LEU A 61 12.95 1.86 -16.29
N PHE A 62 11.67 1.47 -16.27
CA PHE A 62 10.96 0.82 -17.36
C PHE A 62 9.64 1.54 -17.65
N PRO A 63 9.65 2.81 -18.09
CA PRO A 63 8.44 3.60 -18.30
C PRO A 63 7.56 3.07 -19.44
N GLU A 64 8.14 2.37 -20.40
CA GLU A 64 7.43 1.75 -21.53
C GLU A 64 6.73 0.44 -21.12
N ASP A 65 7.21 -0.22 -20.07
CA ASP A 65 6.66 -1.48 -19.51
C ASP A 65 5.79 -1.14 -18.30
N ASN A 66 4.70 -0.40 -18.55
CA ASN A 66 4.00 0.39 -17.55
C ASN A 66 2.80 -0.33 -16.90
N ASP A 67 2.79 -1.66 -16.91
CA ASP A 67 1.70 -2.48 -16.33
C ASP A 67 1.80 -2.66 -14.81
N LEU A 68 2.81 -2.06 -14.17
CA LEU A 68 2.97 -2.18 -12.74
C LEU A 68 1.93 -1.35 -11.99
N MET A 69 0.95 -2.02 -11.40
CA MET A 69 0.04 -1.41 -10.45
C MET A 69 0.57 -1.57 -9.02
N LEU A 70 0.59 -0.49 -8.26
CA LEU A 70 1.11 -0.45 -6.89
C LEU A 70 0.04 -0.85 -5.88
N LEU A 71 0.44 -1.55 -4.83
CA LEU A 71 -0.45 -1.92 -3.73
C LEU A 71 -0.76 -0.74 -2.80
N SER A 72 0.10 0.27 -2.77
CA SER A 72 -0.09 1.46 -1.94
C SER A 72 0.37 2.71 -2.66
N THR A 73 -0.36 3.81 -2.50
CA THR A 73 0.17 5.15 -2.76
C THR A 73 1.28 5.46 -1.76
N ILE A 74 2.00 6.55 -1.97
CA ILE A 74 3.03 6.95 -0.99
C ILE A 74 2.40 7.39 0.33
N GLU A 75 1.23 8.02 0.29
CA GLU A 75 0.46 8.44 1.46
C GLU A 75 -0.02 7.22 2.27
N GLU A 76 -0.62 6.24 1.62
CA GLU A 76 -1.03 4.99 2.25
C GLU A 76 0.16 4.23 2.85
N ARG A 77 1.30 4.21 2.17
CA ARG A 77 2.53 3.59 2.68
C ARG A 77 3.05 4.30 3.93
N ILE A 78 3.01 5.64 3.95
CA ILE A 78 3.35 6.43 5.13
C ILE A 78 2.47 6.05 6.31
N GLU A 79 1.14 5.96 6.10
CA GLU A 79 0.21 5.56 7.16
C GLU A 79 0.52 4.14 7.66
N HIS A 80 0.66 3.15 6.77
CA HIS A 80 0.96 1.78 7.17
C HIS A 80 2.27 1.64 7.96
N LEU A 81 3.31 2.39 7.61
CA LEU A 81 4.57 2.39 8.35
C LEU A 81 4.43 3.12 9.69
N ARG A 82 3.59 4.15 9.77
CA ARG A 82 3.27 4.87 11.00
C ARG A 82 2.52 3.97 11.98
N ASP A 83 1.47 3.28 11.51
CA ASP A 83 0.68 2.34 12.30
C ASP A 83 1.51 1.16 12.80
N PHE A 84 2.50 0.74 11.98
CA PHE A 84 3.45 -0.28 12.39
C PHE A 84 4.43 0.21 13.48
N GLY A 85 4.53 1.52 13.70
CA GLY A 85 5.31 2.11 14.78
C GLY A 85 6.79 2.39 14.43
N ILE A 86 7.11 2.67 13.17
CA ILE A 86 8.45 3.13 12.74
C ILE A 86 8.72 4.55 13.25
N ASP A 87 9.93 4.83 13.72
CA ASP A 87 10.29 6.16 14.21
C ASP A 87 10.52 7.17 13.08
N TYR A 88 11.29 6.77 12.04
CA TYR A 88 11.71 7.63 10.93
C TYR A 88 11.50 6.96 9.57
N LEU A 89 10.97 7.71 8.63
CA LEU A 89 10.83 7.33 7.23
C LEU A 89 11.56 8.33 6.35
N LEU A 90 12.59 7.88 5.63
CA LEU A 90 13.24 8.64 4.57
C LEU A 90 12.67 8.21 3.22
N ILE A 91 12.03 9.14 2.52
CA ILE A 91 11.53 8.93 1.16
C ILE A 91 12.54 9.53 0.20
N VAL A 92 13.30 8.66 -0.47
CA VAL A 92 14.30 9.08 -1.43
C VAL A 92 13.65 9.29 -2.79
N PRO A 93 13.76 10.47 -3.40
CA PRO A 93 13.33 10.70 -4.77
C PRO A 93 14.06 9.75 -5.73
N PHE A 94 13.33 8.81 -6.35
CA PHE A 94 13.93 7.87 -7.28
C PHE A 94 13.87 8.41 -8.70
N THR A 95 15.01 8.87 -9.18
CA THR A 95 15.17 9.43 -10.52
C THR A 95 16.08 8.53 -11.37
N LYS A 96 16.09 8.75 -12.70
CA LYS A 96 17.07 8.08 -13.59
C LYS A 96 18.52 8.37 -13.19
N GLU A 97 18.77 9.56 -12.62
CA GLU A 97 20.08 9.94 -12.11
C GLU A 97 20.42 9.15 -10.83
N PHE A 98 19.49 9.13 -9.86
CA PHE A 98 19.67 8.34 -8.64
C PHE A 98 19.90 6.86 -8.94
N ALA A 99 19.21 6.30 -9.92
CA ALA A 99 19.35 4.90 -10.34
C ALA A 99 20.77 4.57 -10.87
N ARG A 100 21.53 5.57 -11.33
CA ARG A 100 22.94 5.41 -11.75
C ARG A 100 23.93 5.45 -10.59
N THR A 101 23.45 5.75 -9.37
CA THR A 101 24.30 5.80 -8.18
C THR A 101 24.83 4.40 -7.87
N SER A 102 26.17 4.27 -7.76
CA SER A 102 26.76 3.00 -7.38
C SER A 102 26.38 2.60 -5.97
N SER A 103 26.39 1.28 -5.69
CA SER A 103 26.13 0.77 -4.34
C SER A 103 27.08 1.40 -3.31
N ARG A 104 28.35 1.58 -3.66
CA ARG A 104 29.35 2.22 -2.80
C ARG A 104 28.95 3.66 -2.45
N LYS A 105 28.55 4.45 -3.45
CA LYS A 105 28.14 5.85 -3.21
C LYS A 105 26.90 5.94 -2.34
N PHE A 106 25.89 5.08 -2.59
CA PHE A 106 24.71 5.01 -1.72
C PHE A 106 25.08 4.69 -0.27
N ILE A 107 25.96 3.70 -0.05
CA ILE A 107 26.41 3.34 1.30
C ILE A 107 27.14 4.51 1.95
N THR A 108 28.14 5.09 1.29
CA THR A 108 28.96 6.14 1.90
C THR A 108 28.19 7.42 2.14
N ASP A 109 27.38 7.85 1.22
CA ASP A 109 26.73 9.16 1.30
C ASP A 109 25.44 9.08 2.12
N VAL A 110 24.59 8.05 1.89
CA VAL A 110 23.29 7.95 2.57
C VAL A 110 23.40 7.19 3.90
N LEU A 111 23.90 5.95 3.88
CA LEU A 111 23.90 5.13 5.10
C LEU A 111 24.93 5.62 6.12
N VAL A 112 26.16 5.95 5.70
CA VAL A 112 27.24 6.33 6.62
C VAL A 112 27.17 7.81 6.96
N ARG A 113 27.29 8.72 5.98
CA ARG A 113 27.43 10.15 6.24
C ARG A 113 26.16 10.81 6.72
N THR A 114 25.03 10.50 6.06
CA THR A 114 23.76 11.15 6.36
C THR A 114 23.06 10.51 7.57
N ILE A 115 22.82 9.20 7.55
CA ILE A 115 22.03 8.51 8.57
C ILE A 115 22.91 8.10 9.77
N ASN A 116 24.22 7.88 9.58
CA ASN A 116 25.15 7.33 10.57
C ASN A 116 24.67 5.95 11.08
N THR A 117 24.26 5.10 10.14
CA THR A 117 23.70 3.76 10.39
C THR A 117 24.58 2.97 11.37
N LYS A 118 23.97 2.30 12.34
CA LYS A 118 24.65 1.39 13.27
C LYS A 118 24.36 -0.07 12.95
N VAL A 119 23.13 -0.37 12.56
CA VAL A 119 22.73 -1.69 12.08
C VAL A 119 21.90 -1.53 10.80
N LEU A 120 22.24 -2.28 9.77
CA LEU A 120 21.44 -2.39 8.55
C LEU A 120 20.78 -3.77 8.51
N VAL A 121 19.46 -3.81 8.59
CA VAL A 121 18.66 -5.03 8.50
C VAL A 121 18.09 -5.16 7.11
N ILE A 122 18.36 -6.27 6.43
CA ILE A 122 17.90 -6.52 5.05
C ILE A 122 17.33 -7.92 4.88
N GLY A 123 16.42 -8.09 3.93
CA GLY A 123 15.96 -9.42 3.51
C GLY A 123 16.99 -10.10 2.59
N TYR A 124 16.93 -11.41 2.51
CA TYR A 124 17.84 -12.25 1.72
C TYR A 124 17.91 -11.89 0.23
N ASP A 125 16.83 -11.35 -0.34
CA ASP A 125 16.73 -10.96 -1.75
C ASP A 125 17.06 -9.49 -1.99
N HIS A 126 17.45 -8.78 -0.94
CA HIS A 126 17.70 -7.34 -0.99
C HIS A 126 18.94 -7.05 -1.85
N ARG A 127 18.76 -6.21 -2.85
CA ARG A 127 19.81 -5.71 -3.73
C ARG A 127 19.60 -4.24 -4.01
N PHE A 128 20.67 -3.48 -4.03
CA PHE A 128 20.63 -2.03 -4.22
C PHE A 128 21.81 -1.54 -5.08
N GLY A 129 21.76 -0.25 -5.47
CA GLY A 129 22.74 0.37 -6.34
C GLY A 129 22.58 0.00 -7.82
N LYS A 130 23.42 0.62 -8.64
CA LYS A 130 23.42 0.40 -10.09
C LYS A 130 23.54 -1.09 -10.42
N ASN A 131 22.73 -1.59 -11.33
CA ASN A 131 22.67 -2.99 -11.75
C ASN A 131 22.45 -4.00 -10.61
N ARG A 132 21.92 -3.58 -9.46
CA ARG A 132 21.70 -4.44 -8.28
C ARG A 132 22.99 -5.10 -7.76
N GLU A 133 24.14 -4.44 -7.91
CA GLU A 133 25.46 -4.97 -7.54
C GLU A 133 25.70 -5.05 -6.03
N GLY A 134 24.92 -4.32 -5.23
CA GLY A 134 24.94 -4.38 -3.77
C GLY A 134 24.23 -5.64 -3.27
N SER A 135 24.97 -6.66 -2.85
CA SER A 135 24.47 -7.87 -2.21
C SER A 135 24.78 -7.88 -0.70
N PHE A 136 24.11 -8.78 0.03
CA PHE A 136 24.39 -9.00 1.46
C PHE A 136 25.88 -9.36 1.69
N GLU A 137 26.44 -10.27 0.91
CA GLU A 137 27.83 -10.72 1.06
C GLU A 137 28.81 -9.56 0.89
N ASN A 138 28.58 -8.71 -0.13
CA ASN A 138 29.38 -7.52 -0.37
C ASN A 138 29.28 -6.50 0.76
N LEU A 139 28.09 -6.33 1.32
CA LEU A 139 27.86 -5.46 2.47
C LEU A 139 28.54 -6.00 3.72
N LYS A 140 28.34 -7.28 4.03
CA LYS A 140 28.90 -7.95 5.20
C LYS A 140 30.43 -7.94 5.16
N ALA A 141 31.04 -8.23 4.01
CA ALA A 141 32.49 -8.22 3.85
C ALA A 141 33.12 -6.83 4.10
N ARG A 142 32.37 -5.76 3.90
CA ARG A 142 32.84 -4.37 4.03
C ARG A 142 32.23 -3.61 5.20
N SER A 143 31.33 -4.20 5.96
CA SER A 143 30.59 -3.55 7.04
C SER A 143 31.51 -2.91 8.08
N ALA A 144 32.60 -3.60 8.45
CA ALA A 144 33.60 -3.06 9.36
C ALA A 144 34.28 -1.77 8.85
N GLN A 145 34.51 -1.64 7.53
CA GLN A 145 35.07 -0.42 6.92
C GLN A 145 34.06 0.74 6.94
N TYR A 146 32.75 0.44 6.92
CA TYR A 146 31.68 1.43 6.94
C TYR A 146 31.22 1.79 8.35
N GLY A 147 31.63 1.03 9.37
CA GLY A 147 31.32 1.30 10.78
C GLY A 147 29.89 0.94 11.18
N PHE A 148 29.23 0.00 10.48
CA PHE A 148 27.91 -0.53 10.86
C PHE A 148 27.87 -2.06 10.72
N GLU A 149 26.94 -2.66 11.45
CA GLU A 149 26.65 -4.08 11.38
C GLU A 149 25.59 -4.37 10.30
N VAL A 150 25.66 -5.55 9.67
CA VAL A 150 24.65 -6.00 8.70
C VAL A 150 24.01 -7.27 9.20
N GLU A 151 22.69 -7.24 9.33
CA GLU A 151 21.87 -8.38 9.68
C GLU A 151 20.96 -8.78 8.53
N GLU A 152 20.99 -10.04 8.16
CA GLU A 152 20.13 -10.61 7.13
C GLU A 152 18.96 -11.34 7.78
N ILE A 153 17.75 -11.07 7.29
CA ILE A 153 16.60 -11.91 7.60
C ILE A 153 16.65 -13.11 6.65
N PRO A 154 16.77 -14.33 7.18
CA PRO A 154 16.93 -15.53 6.37
C PRO A 154 15.75 -15.76 5.43
N ARG A 155 16.03 -16.40 4.30
CA ARG A 155 15.02 -16.76 3.30
C ARG A 155 13.86 -17.55 3.90
N GLN A 156 14.16 -18.52 4.75
CA GLN A 156 13.16 -19.35 5.42
C GLN A 156 12.13 -18.53 6.18
N ASP A 157 12.55 -17.50 6.91
CA ASP A 157 11.66 -16.64 7.69
C ASP A 157 10.70 -15.80 6.84
N ILE A 158 11.05 -15.54 5.58
CA ILE A 158 10.23 -14.77 4.63
C ILE A 158 9.43 -15.71 3.73
N ASP A 159 10.06 -16.76 3.19
CA ASP A 159 9.44 -17.68 2.23
C ASP A 159 8.42 -18.63 2.87
N ASP A 160 8.59 -19.02 4.15
CA ASP A 160 7.59 -19.82 4.89
C ASP A 160 6.22 -19.13 4.96
N ILE A 161 6.20 -17.81 4.85
CA ILE A 161 4.96 -17.03 4.72
C ILE A 161 4.39 -17.13 3.30
N GLY A 162 5.22 -17.43 2.30
CA GLY A 162 4.81 -17.58 0.90
C GLY A 162 4.26 -16.30 0.24
N VAL A 163 4.59 -15.11 0.77
CA VAL A 163 4.02 -13.82 0.38
C VAL A 163 4.97 -12.99 -0.48
N SER A 164 4.42 -12.35 -1.49
CA SER A 164 5.10 -11.28 -2.24
C SER A 164 4.08 -10.26 -2.75
N SER A 165 4.53 -9.02 -3.04
CA SER A 165 3.67 -8.01 -3.65
C SER A 165 3.05 -8.50 -4.98
N THR A 166 3.73 -9.37 -5.74
CA THR A 166 3.20 -9.96 -6.97
C THR A 166 2.01 -10.89 -6.71
N LYS A 167 2.08 -11.74 -5.67
CA LYS A 167 0.95 -12.61 -5.29
C LYS A 167 -0.26 -11.81 -4.81
N ILE A 168 -0.01 -10.73 -4.08
CA ILE A 168 -1.08 -9.84 -3.60
C ILE A 168 -1.76 -9.14 -4.78
N ARG A 169 -0.98 -8.62 -5.75
CA ARG A 169 -1.55 -8.01 -6.96
C ARG A 169 -2.46 -8.98 -7.69
N ARG A 170 -1.98 -10.19 -7.93
CA ARG A 170 -2.78 -11.22 -8.60
C ARG A 170 -4.07 -11.54 -7.85
N ALA A 171 -4.02 -11.70 -6.54
CA ALA A 171 -5.22 -11.93 -5.73
C ALA A 171 -6.24 -10.78 -5.87
N LEU A 172 -5.79 -9.53 -5.86
CA LEU A 172 -6.67 -8.35 -6.06
C LEU A 172 -7.23 -8.28 -7.49
N GLU A 173 -6.42 -8.60 -8.50
CA GLU A 173 -6.82 -8.68 -9.91
C GLU A 173 -7.85 -9.78 -10.18
N ASP A 174 -7.78 -10.87 -9.41
CA ASP A 174 -8.76 -11.97 -9.44
C ASP A 174 -10.00 -11.69 -8.58
N GLY A 175 -10.00 -10.60 -7.78
CA GLY A 175 -11.07 -10.24 -6.83
C GLY A 175 -10.99 -10.96 -5.48
N ASP A 176 -9.97 -11.78 -5.26
CA ASP A 176 -9.73 -12.50 -4.00
C ASP A 176 -9.09 -11.56 -2.95
N VAL A 177 -9.89 -10.59 -2.49
CA VAL A 177 -9.44 -9.63 -1.49
C VAL A 177 -9.17 -10.29 -0.14
N GLU A 178 -9.79 -11.42 0.17
CA GLU A 178 -9.58 -12.15 1.42
C GLU A 178 -8.16 -12.73 1.49
N THR A 179 -7.68 -13.33 0.40
CA THR A 179 -6.28 -13.77 0.29
C THR A 179 -5.31 -12.60 0.31
N ALA A 180 -5.62 -11.50 -0.38
CA ALA A 180 -4.81 -10.28 -0.35
C ALA A 180 -4.70 -9.74 1.09
N ASN A 181 -5.81 -9.70 1.83
CA ASN A 181 -5.85 -9.24 3.22
C ASN A 181 -5.01 -10.12 4.16
N ARG A 182 -5.10 -11.45 4.01
CA ARG A 182 -4.24 -12.38 4.78
C ARG A 182 -2.76 -12.11 4.53
N TYR A 183 -2.37 -11.85 3.28
CA TYR A 183 -0.98 -11.55 2.91
C TYR A 183 -0.53 -10.15 3.36
N LEU A 184 -1.45 -9.19 3.41
CA LEU A 184 -1.18 -7.83 3.91
C LEU A 184 -1.15 -7.79 5.45
N GLY A 185 -1.85 -8.71 6.13
CA GLY A 185 -2.09 -8.66 7.58
C GLY A 185 -3.09 -7.55 7.99
N ARG A 186 -3.83 -7.01 7.03
CA ARG A 186 -4.88 -6.00 7.20
C ARG A 186 -5.77 -5.97 5.95
N TYR A 187 -6.87 -5.23 6.00
CA TYR A 187 -7.68 -4.99 4.81
C TYR A 187 -6.91 -4.19 3.76
N TYR A 188 -7.10 -4.54 2.49
CA TYR A 188 -6.63 -3.73 1.38
C TYR A 188 -7.41 -2.43 1.35
N THR A 189 -6.72 -1.31 1.18
CA THR A 189 -7.29 0.04 1.25
C THR A 189 -7.25 0.75 -0.09
N LEU A 190 -8.27 1.58 -0.31
CA LEU A 190 -8.34 2.56 -1.39
C LEU A 190 -8.78 3.90 -0.80
N THR A 191 -7.90 4.88 -0.80
CA THR A 191 -8.19 6.22 -0.32
C THR A 191 -8.33 7.17 -1.49
N SER A 192 -9.48 7.87 -1.56
CA SER A 192 -9.75 8.85 -2.63
C SER A 192 -10.73 9.92 -2.19
N ALA A 193 -10.76 11.03 -2.94
CA ALA A 193 -11.73 12.09 -2.74
C ALA A 193 -13.11 11.70 -3.29
N VAL A 194 -14.16 12.12 -2.60
CA VAL A 194 -15.53 11.98 -3.08
C VAL A 194 -15.82 13.06 -4.12
N VAL A 195 -16.27 12.64 -5.30
CA VAL A 195 -16.61 13.51 -6.43
C VAL A 195 -18.10 13.43 -6.77
N GLU A 196 -18.58 14.40 -7.53
CA GLU A 196 -19.95 14.34 -8.05
C GLU A 196 -20.11 13.19 -9.06
N GLY A 197 -21.24 12.48 -8.97
CA GLY A 197 -21.64 11.44 -9.90
C GLY A 197 -23.05 11.67 -10.43
N ASN A 198 -23.61 10.72 -11.17
CA ASN A 198 -24.90 10.86 -11.85
C ASN A 198 -26.12 10.78 -10.89
N LYS A 199 -25.92 10.55 -9.60
CA LYS A 199 -26.95 10.54 -8.54
C LYS A 199 -28.10 9.52 -8.78
N LEU A 200 -27.90 8.53 -9.66
CA LEU A 200 -28.92 7.51 -9.99
C LEU A 200 -29.29 6.64 -8.79
N GLY A 201 -28.32 6.26 -7.95
CA GLY A 201 -28.56 5.48 -6.75
C GLY A 201 -29.54 6.15 -5.77
N ARG A 202 -29.56 7.48 -5.72
CA ARG A 202 -30.48 8.25 -4.87
C ARG A 202 -31.95 8.03 -5.27
N THR A 203 -32.24 7.87 -6.57
CA THR A 203 -33.61 7.65 -7.07
C THR A 203 -34.17 6.27 -6.74
N ILE A 204 -33.29 5.32 -6.42
CA ILE A 204 -33.70 3.94 -6.08
C ILE A 204 -33.52 3.60 -4.58
N GLY A 205 -33.16 4.59 -3.75
CA GLY A 205 -32.98 4.41 -2.31
C GLY A 205 -31.60 3.94 -1.87
N TYR A 206 -30.62 3.91 -2.80
CA TYR A 206 -29.23 3.54 -2.54
C TYR A 206 -28.27 4.66 -2.96
N PRO A 207 -28.24 5.81 -2.25
CA PRO A 207 -27.31 6.89 -2.56
C PRO A 207 -25.87 6.38 -2.49
N THR A 208 -25.04 6.75 -3.47
CA THR A 208 -23.63 6.36 -3.56
C THR A 208 -22.72 7.56 -3.54
N ALA A 209 -21.60 7.46 -2.84
CA ALA A 209 -20.46 8.34 -3.00
C ALA A 209 -19.60 7.83 -4.17
N ASN A 210 -19.34 8.70 -5.13
CA ASN A 210 -18.46 8.40 -6.25
C ASN A 210 -17.04 8.79 -5.84
N LEU A 211 -16.09 7.89 -6.02
CA LEU A 211 -14.69 8.15 -5.71
C LEU A 211 -13.94 8.59 -6.96
N ALA A 212 -13.13 9.61 -6.83
CA ALA A 212 -12.19 9.99 -7.87
C ALA A 212 -11.25 8.80 -8.17
N HIS A 213 -10.78 8.68 -9.40
CA HIS A 213 -9.76 7.70 -9.69
C HIS A 213 -8.53 7.98 -8.80
N PRO A 214 -8.01 6.96 -8.10
CA PRO A 214 -6.81 7.14 -7.30
C PRO A 214 -5.63 7.54 -8.19
N ALA A 215 -4.55 7.99 -7.55
CA ALA A 215 -3.32 8.33 -8.24
C ALA A 215 -2.90 7.23 -9.23
N ASN A 216 -2.33 7.62 -10.37
CA ASN A 216 -1.84 6.71 -11.39
C ASN A 216 -1.04 5.55 -10.76
N HIS A 217 -1.26 4.35 -11.27
CA HIS A 217 -0.65 3.11 -10.81
C HIS A 217 -1.14 2.55 -9.46
N LYS A 218 -2.11 3.11 -8.77
CA LYS A 218 -2.73 2.42 -7.64
C LYS A 218 -3.61 1.28 -8.16
N LEU A 219 -3.37 0.06 -7.66
CA LEU A 219 -4.15 -1.10 -8.03
C LEU A 219 -5.59 -0.97 -7.49
N ILE A 220 -6.54 -1.14 -8.39
CA ILE A 220 -7.95 -1.25 -8.06
C ILE A 220 -8.32 -2.73 -8.19
N PRO A 221 -9.01 -3.34 -7.20
CA PRO A 221 -9.44 -4.73 -7.30
C PRO A 221 -10.32 -5.01 -8.51
N ALA A 222 -10.52 -6.27 -8.84
CA ALA A 222 -11.38 -6.71 -9.95
C ALA A 222 -12.78 -6.08 -9.87
N ASN A 223 -13.43 -5.96 -11.03
CA ASN A 223 -14.83 -5.47 -11.11
C ASN A 223 -15.77 -6.37 -10.31
N GLY A 224 -16.67 -5.76 -9.55
CA GLY A 224 -17.65 -6.47 -8.75
C GLY A 224 -18.21 -5.64 -7.60
N VAL A 225 -19.03 -6.29 -6.81
CA VAL A 225 -19.64 -5.71 -5.60
C VAL A 225 -18.96 -6.30 -4.38
N TYR A 226 -18.49 -5.44 -3.49
CA TYR A 226 -17.69 -5.79 -2.31
C TYR A 226 -18.37 -5.33 -1.01
N ALA A 227 -18.29 -6.16 0.02
CA ALA A 227 -18.46 -5.73 1.39
C ALA A 227 -17.21 -4.95 1.82
N VAL A 228 -17.38 -3.76 2.35
CA VAL A 228 -16.30 -2.86 2.72
C VAL A 228 -16.56 -2.16 4.04
N TRP A 229 -15.50 -1.84 4.76
CA TRP A 229 -15.53 -0.78 5.76
C TRP A 229 -15.20 0.55 5.08
N VAL A 230 -15.87 1.61 5.52
CA VAL A 230 -15.72 2.96 4.99
C VAL A 230 -15.31 3.88 6.13
N ARG A 231 -14.08 4.41 6.06
CA ARG A 231 -13.59 5.39 7.04
C ARG A 231 -13.73 6.81 6.51
N LEU A 232 -14.37 7.64 7.30
CA LEU A 232 -14.56 9.07 7.05
C LEU A 232 -14.15 9.84 8.31
N GLY A 233 -12.98 10.49 8.28
CA GLY A 233 -12.36 11.03 9.48
C GLY A 233 -12.09 9.93 10.51
N GLU A 234 -12.63 10.07 11.72
CA GLU A 234 -12.51 9.08 12.80
C GLU A 234 -13.64 8.03 12.82
N ALA A 235 -14.68 8.25 12.02
CA ALA A 235 -15.83 7.34 11.97
C ALA A 235 -15.64 6.22 10.96
N THR A 236 -16.18 5.03 11.29
CA THR A 236 -16.17 3.85 10.42
C THR A 236 -17.60 3.35 10.23
N TYR A 237 -17.96 3.10 8.97
CA TYR A 237 -19.28 2.63 8.56
C TYR A 237 -19.14 1.34 7.75
N GLY A 238 -20.20 0.52 7.73
CA GLY A 238 -20.30 -0.53 6.73
C GLY A 238 -20.67 0.06 5.36
N GLY A 239 -20.26 -0.61 4.28
CA GLY A 239 -20.55 -0.13 2.93
C GLY A 239 -20.61 -1.21 1.88
N MET A 240 -21.26 -0.89 0.77
CA MET A 240 -21.32 -1.67 -0.45
C MET A 240 -20.54 -0.94 -1.54
N MET A 241 -19.39 -1.46 -1.92
CA MET A 241 -18.55 -0.88 -2.97
C MET A 241 -18.83 -1.57 -4.29
N ASN A 242 -19.15 -0.79 -5.32
CA ASN A 242 -19.23 -1.26 -6.70
C ASN A 242 -18.03 -0.74 -7.50
N ILE A 243 -17.24 -1.67 -8.05
CA ILE A 243 -16.21 -1.40 -9.05
C ILE A 243 -16.77 -1.89 -10.38
N GLY A 244 -17.05 -0.97 -11.29
CA GLY A 244 -17.71 -1.28 -12.55
C GLY A 244 -17.10 -0.58 -13.76
N LEU A 245 -17.54 -0.97 -14.95
CA LEU A 245 -17.17 -0.33 -16.21
C LEU A 245 -18.40 0.29 -16.86
N ARG A 246 -18.39 1.61 -16.99
CA ARG A 246 -19.45 2.34 -17.69
C ARG A 246 -19.03 2.58 -19.14
N PRO A 247 -19.89 2.23 -20.14
CA PRO A 247 -19.68 2.67 -21.50
C PRO A 247 -19.69 4.21 -21.60
N THR A 248 -18.73 4.77 -22.29
CA THR A 248 -18.63 6.20 -22.64
C THR A 248 -18.54 6.32 -24.16
N VAL A 249 -18.65 7.57 -24.67
CA VAL A 249 -18.49 7.83 -26.10
C VAL A 249 -17.10 7.41 -26.60
N ASP A 250 -16.07 7.52 -25.75
CA ASP A 250 -14.68 7.24 -26.10
C ASP A 250 -14.19 5.85 -25.60
N GLY A 251 -15.12 4.97 -25.13
CA GLY A 251 -14.75 3.64 -24.65
C GLY A 251 -15.45 3.21 -23.37
N LYS A 252 -14.69 2.66 -22.42
CA LYS A 252 -15.20 2.25 -21.11
C LYS A 252 -14.45 2.99 -20.02
N GLN A 253 -15.17 3.62 -19.12
CA GLN A 253 -14.60 4.27 -17.93
C GLN A 253 -14.90 3.42 -16.70
N MET A 254 -13.89 3.15 -15.89
CA MET A 254 -14.08 2.51 -14.60
C MET A 254 -14.82 3.46 -13.65
N THR A 255 -15.75 2.94 -12.89
CA THR A 255 -16.48 3.67 -11.86
C THR A 255 -16.23 3.04 -10.50
N LEU A 256 -16.07 3.90 -9.50
CA LEU A 256 -15.83 3.54 -8.11
C LEU A 256 -16.94 4.17 -7.27
N GLU A 257 -17.95 3.37 -6.92
CA GLU A 257 -19.15 3.86 -6.24
C GLU A 257 -19.34 3.11 -4.93
N VAL A 258 -19.48 3.81 -3.80
CA VAL A 258 -19.74 3.19 -2.51
C VAL A 258 -21.04 3.70 -1.91
N HIS A 259 -21.97 2.79 -1.62
CA HIS A 259 -23.11 3.05 -0.79
C HIS A 259 -22.72 2.82 0.68
N ILE A 260 -22.77 3.89 1.48
CA ILE A 260 -22.43 3.84 2.91
C ILE A 260 -23.73 3.51 3.66
N LEU A 261 -23.71 2.45 4.47
CA LEU A 261 -24.89 2.00 5.22
C LEU A 261 -25.21 2.98 6.34
N GLU A 262 -26.51 3.26 6.55
CA GLU A 262 -27.00 4.12 7.63
C GLU A 262 -26.35 5.52 7.66
N PHE A 263 -26.11 6.07 6.46
CA PHE A 263 -25.42 7.34 6.30
C PHE A 263 -26.22 8.31 5.42
N ASP A 264 -26.42 9.54 5.90
CA ASP A 264 -27.25 10.56 5.25
C ASP A 264 -26.60 11.96 5.27
N GLN A 265 -25.29 12.03 4.96
CA GLN A 265 -24.58 13.30 4.94
C GLN A 265 -24.00 13.57 3.55
N GLU A 266 -23.82 14.85 3.21
CA GLU A 266 -23.08 15.26 2.02
C GLU A 266 -21.58 15.32 2.33
N ILE A 267 -20.79 14.59 1.55
CA ILE A 267 -19.35 14.41 1.78
C ILE A 267 -18.50 14.72 0.54
N TYR A 268 -19.04 15.48 -0.42
CA TYR A 268 -18.27 15.89 -1.60
C TYR A 268 -16.99 16.64 -1.22
N GLY A 269 -15.92 16.32 -1.91
CA GLY A 269 -14.60 16.90 -1.66
C GLY A 269 -13.85 16.33 -0.45
N GLN A 270 -14.52 15.53 0.39
CA GLN A 270 -13.84 14.86 1.52
C GLN A 270 -13.08 13.64 1.05
N SER A 271 -12.01 13.30 1.77
CA SER A 271 -11.26 12.06 1.58
C SER A 271 -11.94 10.91 2.29
N LEU A 272 -12.11 9.81 1.59
CA LEU A 272 -12.75 8.60 2.08
C LEU A 272 -11.82 7.41 1.85
N THR A 273 -11.65 6.57 2.87
CA THR A 273 -10.88 5.33 2.77
C THR A 273 -11.81 4.13 2.79
N VAL A 274 -11.75 3.33 1.74
CA VAL A 274 -12.48 2.06 1.61
C VAL A 274 -11.54 0.92 1.97
N GLU A 275 -11.96 0.05 2.89
CA GLU A 275 -11.27 -1.17 3.31
C GLU A 275 -12.03 -2.38 2.78
N PHE A 276 -11.44 -3.12 1.85
CA PHE A 276 -12.07 -4.26 1.18
C PHE A 276 -12.09 -5.50 2.08
N VAL A 277 -13.28 -6.00 2.39
CA VAL A 277 -13.46 -7.17 3.26
C VAL A 277 -13.66 -8.44 2.43
N LYS A 278 -14.63 -8.43 1.51
CA LYS A 278 -15.00 -9.61 0.72
C LYS A 278 -15.64 -9.21 -0.62
N LEU A 279 -15.33 -9.95 -1.70
CA LEU A 279 -16.08 -9.89 -2.95
C LEU A 279 -17.39 -10.69 -2.78
N LEU A 280 -18.54 -10.04 -2.94
CA LEU A 280 -19.84 -10.72 -2.87
C LEU A 280 -20.19 -11.35 -4.22
N ARG A 281 -20.05 -10.60 -5.29
CA ARG A 281 -20.35 -11.06 -6.64
C ARG A 281 -19.65 -10.24 -7.70
N LYS A 282 -19.52 -10.81 -8.88
CA LYS A 282 -19.09 -10.09 -10.07
C LYS A 282 -20.17 -9.13 -10.56
N GLU A 283 -19.78 -8.13 -11.35
CA GLU A 283 -20.72 -7.23 -12.02
C GLU A 283 -21.65 -8.01 -12.94
N GLN A 284 -22.94 -7.66 -12.92
CA GLN A 284 -23.95 -8.30 -13.77
C GLN A 284 -24.95 -7.25 -14.31
N LYS A 285 -25.55 -7.55 -15.45
CA LYS A 285 -26.64 -6.74 -16.02
C LYS A 285 -27.98 -7.18 -15.45
N PHE A 286 -28.90 -6.23 -15.30
CA PHE A 286 -30.26 -6.46 -14.79
C PHE A 286 -31.28 -6.05 -15.86
N ASP A 287 -32.36 -6.81 -15.95
CA ASP A 287 -33.49 -6.56 -16.86
C ASP A 287 -34.46 -5.50 -16.31
N GLY A 288 -33.92 -4.41 -15.76
CA GLY A 288 -34.68 -3.27 -15.26
C GLY A 288 -34.40 -2.90 -13.81
N LEU A 289 -35.01 -1.80 -13.37
CA LEU A 289 -34.78 -1.22 -12.05
C LEU A 289 -35.26 -2.11 -10.90
N ASP A 290 -36.35 -2.86 -11.09
CA ASP A 290 -36.90 -3.70 -10.01
C ASP A 290 -36.00 -4.91 -9.74
N ALA A 291 -35.44 -5.54 -10.78
CA ALA A 291 -34.44 -6.60 -10.63
C ALA A 291 -33.17 -6.10 -9.95
N LEU A 292 -32.71 -4.89 -10.32
CA LEU A 292 -31.56 -4.24 -9.66
C LEU A 292 -31.86 -3.98 -8.17
N LYS A 293 -33.03 -3.41 -7.83
CA LYS A 293 -33.43 -3.15 -6.44
C LYS A 293 -33.46 -4.44 -5.62
N ALA A 294 -34.09 -5.49 -6.15
CA ALA A 294 -34.16 -6.79 -5.48
C ALA A 294 -32.78 -7.37 -5.19
N GLN A 295 -31.83 -7.19 -6.11
CA GLN A 295 -30.44 -7.63 -5.87
C GLN A 295 -29.74 -6.77 -4.84
N LEU A 296 -29.91 -5.44 -4.86
CA LEU A 296 -29.30 -4.54 -3.87
C LEU A 296 -29.78 -4.82 -2.44
N VAL A 297 -31.05 -5.27 -2.26
CA VAL A 297 -31.54 -5.73 -0.95
C VAL A 297 -30.75 -6.95 -0.47
N LYS A 298 -30.58 -7.96 -1.33
CA LYS A 298 -29.81 -9.17 -1.01
C LYS A 298 -28.34 -8.84 -0.72
N ASP A 299 -27.72 -7.99 -1.55
CA ASP A 299 -26.35 -7.56 -1.35
C ASP A 299 -26.19 -6.85 0.01
N LYS A 300 -27.13 -5.98 0.39
CA LYS A 300 -27.13 -5.29 1.69
C LYS A 300 -27.23 -6.28 2.86
N GLU A 301 -28.14 -7.25 2.79
CA GLU A 301 -28.31 -8.27 3.82
C GLU A 301 -27.03 -9.12 3.98
N GLU A 302 -26.41 -9.55 2.86
CA GLU A 302 -25.15 -10.28 2.90
C GLU A 302 -24.01 -9.44 3.49
N ILE A 303 -23.91 -8.14 3.14
CA ILE A 303 -22.92 -7.21 3.69
C ILE A 303 -23.09 -7.09 5.20
N GLN A 304 -24.33 -6.91 5.68
CA GLN A 304 -24.58 -6.83 7.12
C GLN A 304 -24.12 -8.09 7.85
N GLN A 305 -24.33 -9.27 7.28
CA GLN A 305 -23.83 -10.55 7.82
C GLN A 305 -22.30 -10.63 7.79
N VAL A 306 -21.67 -10.29 6.66
CA VAL A 306 -20.20 -10.32 6.48
C VAL A 306 -19.51 -9.36 7.45
N LEU A 307 -20.04 -8.17 7.61
CA LEU A 307 -19.51 -7.13 8.50
C LEU A 307 -19.97 -7.28 9.95
N ARG A 308 -20.86 -8.24 10.25
CA ARG A 308 -21.47 -8.46 11.58
C ARG A 308 -22.13 -7.19 12.14
N LEU A 309 -22.79 -6.44 11.27
CA LEU A 309 -23.62 -5.30 11.65
C LEU A 309 -24.97 -5.81 12.17
N GLN A 310 -25.48 -5.17 13.23
CA GLN A 310 -26.82 -5.46 13.78
C GLN A 310 -27.90 -4.71 13.03
#